data_583d2c4c180471e3ccdfec684cff11f8
#
_entry.id   583d2c4c180471e3ccdfec684cff11f8
#
_cell.length_a   1.000
_cell.length_b   1.000
_cell.length_c   1.000
_cell.angle_alpha   90.00
_cell.angle_beta   90.00
_cell.angle_gamma   90.00
#
_symmetry.space_group_name_H-M   'P 1'
#
loop_
_entity.id
_entity.type
_entity.pdbx_description
1 polymer ?
#
loop_
_entity_poly.entity_id
_entity_poly.type
_entity_poly.pdbx_seq_one_letter_code
_entity_poly.pdbx_strand_id
1 'polypeptide(L)'
;AVFEYWTHALSYVPSADLRYFLPAMKAHRAEPKRWAAVGSRDETRKLLRRIRKEGALSIRDIEEELIEKAHLWASKKPSKGLLERAFYDGELAISARAGMVKTYELFDRHFQWEKKPTPASERQVTAYLLDRALTAQGLVSLDSICHLDAPSKKAVSELIAARVKRKELVPVAVEGAGKTQHWASPAVLEPLAAPDETLIHILSPFDPLMIQRKRAKLFLDYAHVFEAYLPKEKRV
;
A
#
# COMPACT_ATOMS: atom_id res chain seq x y z
N ALA A 1 -11.49 -12.67 -2.27
CA ALA A 1 -11.92 -11.32 -1.93
C ALA A 1 -10.72 -10.41 -1.71
N VAL A 2 -10.87 -9.11 -1.96
CA VAL A 2 -9.83 -8.09 -1.77
C VAL A 2 -10.40 -6.93 -0.94
N PHE A 3 -9.50 -6.15 -0.32
CA PHE A 3 -9.83 -4.88 0.32
C PHE A 3 -8.84 -3.81 -0.12
N GLU A 4 -9.22 -2.54 0.00
CA GLU A 4 -8.31 -1.43 -0.27
C GLU A 4 -7.55 -1.04 0.99
N TYR A 5 -6.24 -0.87 0.88
CA TYR A 5 -5.45 -0.22 1.92
C TYR A 5 -4.11 0.30 1.36
N TRP A 6 -3.40 1.07 2.19
CA TRP A 6 -2.11 1.63 1.83
C TRP A 6 -1.01 0.57 1.93
N THR A 7 -0.27 0.43 0.86
CA THR A 7 1.01 -0.31 0.82
C THR A 7 2.16 0.68 0.56
N HIS A 8 2.61 0.81 -0.66
CA HIS A 8 3.44 1.93 -1.15
C HIS A 8 2.59 2.94 -1.94
N ALA A 9 1.37 2.56 -2.28
CA ALA A 9 0.27 3.35 -2.81
C ALA A 9 -1.03 2.75 -2.28
N LEU A 10 -2.16 3.38 -2.54
CA LEU A 10 -3.47 2.79 -2.25
C LEU A 10 -3.70 1.63 -3.22
N SER A 11 -3.79 0.43 -2.69
CA SER A 11 -3.78 -0.82 -3.46
C SER A 11 -4.92 -1.74 -3.05
N TYR A 12 -5.31 -2.65 -3.95
CA TYR A 12 -6.12 -3.80 -3.62
C TYR A 12 -5.23 -4.90 -3.04
N VAL A 13 -5.60 -5.39 -1.88
CA VAL A 13 -4.86 -6.40 -1.11
C VAL A 13 -5.77 -7.60 -0.87
N PRO A 14 -5.28 -8.84 -0.95
CA PRO A 14 -6.08 -10.01 -0.60
C PRO A 14 -6.64 -9.91 0.83
N SER A 15 -7.92 -10.23 1.02
CA SER A 15 -8.56 -10.14 2.35
C SER A 15 -7.93 -11.09 3.37
N ALA A 16 -7.30 -12.18 2.92
CA ALA A 16 -6.53 -13.09 3.76
C ALA A 16 -5.34 -12.41 4.44
N ASP A 17 -4.80 -11.34 3.83
CA ASP A 17 -3.62 -10.62 4.32
C ASP A 17 -3.97 -9.50 5.31
N LEU A 18 -5.24 -9.24 5.55
CA LEU A 18 -5.70 -8.13 6.39
C LEU A 18 -5.02 -8.08 7.76
N ARG A 19 -4.76 -9.24 8.37
CA ARG A 19 -4.09 -9.33 9.67
C ARG A 19 -2.75 -8.58 9.75
N TYR A 20 -2.03 -8.47 8.64
CA TYR A 20 -0.74 -7.78 8.56
C TYR A 20 -0.89 -6.25 8.53
N PHE A 21 -2.08 -5.73 8.23
CA PHE A 21 -2.40 -4.31 8.19
C PHE A 21 -3.04 -3.81 9.50
N LEU A 22 -3.63 -4.69 10.31
CA LEU A 22 -4.26 -4.31 11.57
C LEU A 22 -3.31 -3.58 12.55
N PRO A 23 -2.01 -3.95 12.68
CA PRO A 23 -1.08 -3.18 13.51
C PRO A 23 -0.88 -1.74 13.02
N ALA A 24 -0.77 -1.52 11.71
CA ALA A 24 -0.63 -0.18 11.11
C ALA A 24 -1.90 0.67 11.32
N MET A 25 -3.08 0.08 11.18
CA MET A 25 -4.36 0.73 11.48
C MET A 25 -4.45 1.15 12.95
N LYS A 26 -4.02 0.28 13.86
CA LYS A 26 -3.98 0.58 15.30
C LYS A 26 -3.00 1.70 15.62
N ALA A 27 -1.81 1.67 15.02
CA ALA A 27 -0.80 2.71 15.19
C ALA A 27 -1.29 4.06 14.65
N HIS A 28 -1.91 4.09 13.46
CA HIS A 28 -2.48 5.31 12.88
C HIS A 28 -3.60 5.90 13.75
N ARG A 29 -4.44 5.07 14.37
CA ARG A 29 -5.48 5.51 15.31
C ARG A 29 -4.89 6.17 16.55
N ALA A 30 -3.78 5.64 17.06
CA ALA A 30 -3.09 6.19 18.24
C ALA A 30 -2.40 7.53 17.90
N GLU A 31 -1.71 7.59 16.77
CA GLU A 31 -0.97 8.75 16.29
C GLU A 31 -1.25 8.99 14.79
N PRO A 32 -2.32 9.72 14.44
CA PRO A 32 -2.66 10.00 13.06
C PRO A 32 -1.55 10.80 12.36
N LYS A 33 -1.18 10.37 11.17
CA LYS A 33 -0.22 11.11 10.35
C LYS A 33 -0.76 12.53 10.08
N ARG A 34 0.14 13.51 10.02
CA ARG A 34 -0.20 14.95 9.90
C ARG A 34 -1.20 15.26 8.77
N TRP A 35 -1.09 14.57 7.64
CA TRP A 35 -2.01 14.75 6.50
C TRP A 35 -3.40 14.13 6.71
N ALA A 36 -3.54 13.20 7.67
CA ALA A 36 -4.80 12.56 8.05
C ALA A 36 -5.36 13.12 9.38
N ALA A 37 -4.68 14.06 10.00
CA ALA A 37 -5.10 14.69 11.25
C ALA A 37 -6.17 15.77 11.02
N VAL A 38 -7.18 15.47 10.17
CA VAL A 38 -8.28 16.38 9.86
C VAL A 38 -9.45 16.08 10.79
N GLY A 39 -9.97 17.14 11.42
CA GLY A 39 -11.14 17.08 12.30
C GLY A 39 -10.89 16.46 13.68
N SER A 40 -11.87 16.55 14.52
CA SER A 40 -11.84 16.01 15.89
C SER A 40 -12.27 14.55 15.94
N ARG A 41 -11.96 13.88 17.06
CA ARG A 41 -12.48 12.53 17.33
C ARG A 41 -14.01 12.52 17.47
N ASP A 42 -14.61 13.61 17.94
CA ASP A 42 -16.06 13.70 18.11
C ASP A 42 -16.78 13.82 16.78
N GLU A 43 -16.22 14.56 15.81
CA GLU A 43 -16.74 14.61 14.45
C GLU A 43 -16.63 13.23 13.76
N THR A 44 -15.50 12.54 13.92
CA THR A 44 -15.35 11.17 13.44
C THR A 44 -16.41 10.24 14.05
N ARG A 45 -16.66 10.32 15.38
CA ARG A 45 -17.70 9.52 16.04
C ARG A 45 -19.10 9.83 15.53
N LYS A 46 -19.40 11.11 15.23
CA LYS A 46 -20.70 11.51 14.64
C LYS A 46 -20.87 10.88 13.25
N LEU A 47 -19.82 10.93 12.42
CA LEU A 47 -19.80 10.32 11.09
C LEU A 47 -20.00 8.80 11.16
N LEU A 48 -19.29 8.10 12.04
CA LEU A 48 -19.44 6.65 12.24
C LEU A 48 -20.86 6.27 12.72
N ARG A 49 -21.46 7.08 13.60
CA ARG A 49 -22.85 6.87 14.02
C ARG A 49 -23.83 7.05 12.86
N ARG A 50 -23.57 8.02 11.98
CA ARG A 50 -24.38 8.23 10.77
C ARG A 50 -24.29 7.01 9.84
N ILE A 51 -23.07 6.53 9.52
CA ILE A 51 -22.88 5.34 8.68
C ILE A 51 -23.53 4.09 9.34
N ARG A 52 -23.49 3.99 10.66
CA ARG A 52 -24.17 2.87 11.38
C ARG A 52 -25.67 2.88 11.18
N LYS A 53 -26.29 4.07 11.18
CA LYS A 53 -27.75 4.27 11.08
C LYS A 53 -28.22 4.21 9.62
N GLU A 54 -27.51 4.86 8.70
CA GLU A 54 -27.97 5.11 7.34
C GLU A 54 -27.42 4.11 6.31
N GLY A 55 -26.38 3.35 6.66
CA GLY A 55 -25.67 2.48 5.73
C GLY A 55 -24.38 3.10 5.21
N ALA A 56 -23.76 2.45 4.24
CA ALA A 56 -22.54 2.92 3.61
C ALA A 56 -22.76 4.28 2.91
N LEU A 57 -21.80 5.19 3.06
CA LEU A 57 -21.87 6.55 2.52
C LEU A 57 -20.67 6.88 1.66
N SER A 58 -20.90 7.66 0.63
CA SER A 58 -19.86 8.35 -0.15
C SER A 58 -19.77 9.82 0.24
N ILE A 59 -18.73 10.50 -0.23
CA ILE A 59 -18.62 11.96 -0.02
C ILE A 59 -19.76 12.75 -0.71
N ARG A 60 -20.48 12.14 -1.67
CA ARG A 60 -21.62 12.78 -2.36
C ARG A 60 -22.88 12.79 -1.50
N ASP A 61 -23.00 11.81 -0.58
CA ASP A 61 -24.17 11.66 0.30
C ASP A 61 -24.08 12.57 1.53
N ILE A 62 -22.99 13.35 1.65
CA ILE A 62 -22.78 14.29 2.75
C ILE A 62 -22.98 15.71 2.24
N GLU A 63 -24.07 16.33 2.68
CA GLU A 63 -24.31 17.75 2.51
C GLU A 63 -23.60 18.53 3.59
N GLU A 64 -22.77 19.49 3.19
CA GLU A 64 -22.00 20.33 4.10
C GLU A 64 -21.53 21.59 3.41
N GLU A 65 -21.24 22.64 4.17
CA GLU A 65 -20.62 23.85 3.66
C GLU A 65 -19.22 23.57 3.13
N LEU A 66 -18.93 24.14 1.96
CA LEU A 66 -17.64 24.00 1.34
C LEU A 66 -16.65 24.99 1.94
N ILE A 67 -15.47 24.50 2.27
CA ILE A 67 -14.36 25.33 2.77
C ILE A 67 -13.36 25.66 1.66
N GLU A 68 -12.53 26.65 1.88
CA GLU A 68 -11.39 26.92 1.01
C GLU A 68 -10.39 25.77 1.06
N LYS A 69 -9.79 25.49 -0.11
CA LYS A 69 -8.76 24.45 -0.19
C LYS A 69 -7.49 24.90 0.49
N ALA A 70 -6.99 24.14 1.43
CA ALA A 70 -5.69 24.36 2.05
C ALA A 70 -4.51 24.25 1.05
N HIS A 71 -4.69 23.47 -0.04
CA HIS A 71 -3.74 23.32 -1.15
C HIS A 71 -4.46 22.73 -2.37
N LEU A 72 -3.79 22.72 -3.52
CA LEU A 72 -4.38 22.31 -4.84
C LEU A 72 -5.12 20.96 -4.79
N TRP A 73 -4.61 20.00 -4.03
CA TRP A 73 -5.16 18.64 -3.92
C TRP A 73 -6.13 18.46 -2.75
N ALA A 74 -6.32 19.47 -1.92
CA ALA A 74 -7.24 19.40 -0.80
C ALA A 74 -8.69 19.34 -1.28
N SER A 75 -9.54 18.69 -0.48
CA SER A 75 -10.98 18.72 -0.69
C SER A 75 -11.56 20.05 -0.19
N LYS A 76 -12.62 20.53 -0.84
CA LYS A 76 -13.48 21.57 -0.29
C LYS A 76 -14.47 21.03 0.77
N LYS A 77 -14.65 19.72 0.84
CA LYS A 77 -15.54 19.06 1.81
C LYS A 77 -14.76 18.59 3.03
N PRO A 78 -15.02 19.13 4.24
CA PRO A 78 -14.36 18.71 5.49
C PRO A 78 -14.50 17.22 5.77
N SER A 79 -15.69 16.66 5.55
CA SER A 79 -15.98 15.24 5.80
C SER A 79 -15.10 14.29 5.03
N LYS A 80 -14.50 14.71 3.89
CA LYS A 80 -13.57 13.85 3.16
C LYS A 80 -12.37 13.45 4.01
N GLY A 81 -11.81 14.39 4.77
CA GLY A 81 -10.70 14.10 5.68
C GLY A 81 -11.10 13.18 6.83
N LEU A 82 -12.33 13.34 7.35
CA LEU A 82 -12.86 12.45 8.39
C LEU A 82 -13.06 11.02 7.88
N LEU A 83 -13.61 10.85 6.66
CA LEU A 83 -13.76 9.55 6.03
C LEU A 83 -12.41 8.86 5.79
N GLU A 84 -11.43 9.61 5.26
CA GLU A 84 -10.08 9.10 5.02
C GLU A 84 -9.38 8.73 6.33
N ARG A 85 -9.49 9.56 7.36
CA ARG A 85 -8.96 9.24 8.69
C ARG A 85 -9.54 7.96 9.25
N ALA A 86 -10.88 7.85 9.31
CA ALA A 86 -11.56 6.66 9.81
C ALA A 86 -11.21 5.39 8.99
N PHE A 87 -10.98 5.54 7.70
CA PHE A 87 -10.47 4.48 6.83
C PHE A 87 -9.06 4.02 7.24
N TYR A 88 -8.11 4.96 7.40
CA TYR A 88 -6.74 4.60 7.83
C TYR A 88 -6.68 4.10 9.27
N ASP A 89 -7.59 4.54 10.12
CA ASP A 89 -7.77 4.04 11.50
C ASP A 89 -8.34 2.61 11.53
N GLY A 90 -8.82 2.07 10.39
CA GLY A 90 -9.49 0.77 10.32
C GLY A 90 -10.85 0.76 11.00
N GLU A 91 -11.54 1.90 11.04
CA GLU A 91 -12.94 2.03 11.49
C GLU A 91 -13.91 1.94 10.32
N LEU A 92 -13.45 2.33 9.11
CA LEU A 92 -14.17 2.20 7.84
C LEU A 92 -13.38 1.36 6.86
N ALA A 93 -14.10 0.71 5.95
CA ALA A 93 -13.58 0.05 4.75
C ALA A 93 -14.19 0.70 3.51
N ILE A 94 -13.53 0.59 2.37
CA ILE A 94 -14.12 0.97 1.08
C ILE A 94 -14.93 -0.21 0.59
N SER A 95 -16.26 -0.05 0.55
CA SER A 95 -17.20 -1.10 0.16
C SER A 95 -17.52 -1.09 -1.33
N ALA A 96 -17.43 0.08 -1.98
CA ALA A 96 -17.70 0.22 -3.41
C ALA A 96 -16.95 1.44 -4.00
N ARG A 97 -16.85 1.45 -5.32
CA ARG A 97 -16.37 2.60 -6.09
C ARG A 97 -17.29 2.91 -7.28
N ALA A 98 -17.53 4.19 -7.51
CA ALA A 98 -18.11 4.70 -8.74
C ALA A 98 -17.09 5.66 -9.37
N GLY A 99 -16.26 5.15 -10.28
CA GLY A 99 -15.07 5.84 -10.76
C GLY A 99 -14.10 6.16 -9.61
N MET A 100 -13.78 7.45 -9.42
CA MET A 100 -12.89 7.89 -8.34
C MET A 100 -13.59 8.07 -6.99
N VAL A 101 -14.92 7.99 -6.95
CA VAL A 101 -15.69 8.18 -5.72
C VAL A 101 -15.73 6.88 -4.93
N LYS A 102 -15.32 6.96 -3.68
CA LYS A 102 -15.32 5.85 -2.71
C LYS A 102 -16.61 5.85 -1.90
N THR A 103 -17.15 4.67 -1.65
CA THR A 103 -18.22 4.42 -0.69
C THR A 103 -17.62 3.75 0.53
N TYR A 104 -17.89 4.29 1.71
CA TYR A 104 -17.32 3.86 2.98
C TYR A 104 -18.36 3.15 3.81
N GLU A 105 -18.00 1.99 4.35
CA GLU A 105 -18.81 1.17 5.23
C GLU A 105 -18.09 0.94 6.55
N LEU A 106 -18.81 0.69 7.65
CA LEU A 106 -18.20 0.25 8.90
C LEU A 106 -17.36 -1.01 8.66
N PHE A 107 -16.15 -0.99 9.18
CA PHE A 107 -15.15 -2.03 8.94
C PHE A 107 -15.69 -3.43 9.29
N ASP A 108 -16.26 -3.60 10.48
CA ASP A 108 -16.78 -4.90 10.93
C ASP A 108 -18.02 -5.34 10.13
N ARG A 109 -18.87 -4.39 9.67
CA ARG A 109 -20.04 -4.68 8.85
C ARG A 109 -19.67 -5.05 7.40
N HIS A 110 -18.60 -4.45 6.88
CA HIS A 110 -18.09 -4.77 5.54
C HIS A 110 -17.53 -6.20 5.44
N PHE A 111 -16.74 -6.60 6.42
CA PHE A 111 -16.07 -7.89 6.37
C PHE A 111 -16.90 -9.05 6.92
N GLN A 112 -17.88 -8.81 7.78
CA GLN A 112 -18.82 -9.80 8.33
C GLN A 112 -18.14 -11.07 8.88
N TRP A 113 -17.01 -10.93 9.58
CA TRP A 113 -16.32 -12.10 10.13
C TRP A 113 -17.11 -12.77 11.24
N GLU A 114 -17.18 -14.07 11.22
CA GLU A 114 -17.55 -14.87 12.39
C GLU A 114 -16.54 -14.65 13.53
N LYS A 115 -15.24 -14.61 13.17
CA LYS A 115 -14.14 -14.32 14.08
C LYS A 115 -13.18 -13.31 13.46
N LYS A 116 -13.02 -12.18 14.11
CA LYS A 116 -12.09 -11.13 13.67
C LYS A 116 -10.65 -11.67 13.64
N PRO A 117 -9.89 -11.44 12.57
CA PRO A 117 -8.51 -11.92 12.48
C PRO A 117 -7.64 -11.31 13.58
N THR A 118 -6.80 -12.12 14.20
CA THR A 118 -5.82 -11.66 15.17
C THR A 118 -4.75 -10.85 14.47
N PRO A 119 -4.41 -9.64 14.94
CA PRO A 119 -3.33 -8.84 14.37
C PRO A 119 -2.01 -9.61 14.32
N ALA A 120 -1.27 -9.43 13.23
CA ALA A 120 0.06 -10.00 13.10
C ALA A 120 1.04 -9.34 14.07
N SER A 121 2.00 -10.11 14.60
CA SER A 121 3.13 -9.56 15.35
C SER A 121 4.08 -8.78 14.42
N GLU A 122 4.93 -7.92 14.96
CA GLU A 122 5.95 -7.18 14.19
C GLU A 122 6.82 -8.12 13.34
N ARG A 123 7.25 -9.24 13.91
CA ARG A 123 8.02 -10.26 13.20
C ARG A 123 7.25 -10.85 12.01
N GLN A 124 5.95 -11.07 12.17
CA GLN A 124 5.10 -11.57 11.10
C GLN A 124 4.87 -10.50 10.02
N VAL A 125 4.72 -9.22 10.41
CA VAL A 125 4.64 -8.11 9.45
C VAL A 125 5.94 -7.97 8.66
N THR A 126 7.10 -8.05 9.33
CA THR A 126 8.42 -8.02 8.66
C THR A 126 8.57 -9.16 7.65
N ALA A 127 8.17 -10.38 8.03
CA ALA A 127 8.19 -11.52 7.12
C ALA A 127 7.26 -11.32 5.92
N TYR A 128 6.04 -10.84 6.16
CA TYR A 128 5.09 -10.53 5.11
C TYR A 128 5.61 -9.47 4.11
N LEU A 129 6.30 -8.44 4.59
CA LEU A 129 6.91 -7.42 3.70
C LEU A 129 7.94 -8.05 2.76
N LEU A 130 8.82 -8.90 3.29
CA LEU A 130 9.83 -9.60 2.49
C LEU A 130 9.19 -10.59 1.52
N ASP A 131 8.26 -11.42 1.99
CA ASP A 131 7.61 -12.45 1.15
C ASP A 131 6.79 -11.84 0.04
N ARG A 132 6.05 -10.77 0.33
CA ARG A 132 5.30 -10.01 -0.67
C ARG A 132 6.21 -9.43 -1.75
N ALA A 133 7.35 -8.86 -1.35
CA ALA A 133 8.30 -8.31 -2.28
C ALA A 133 8.94 -9.39 -3.17
N LEU A 134 9.32 -10.54 -2.59
CA LEU A 134 9.83 -11.69 -3.33
C LEU A 134 8.81 -12.21 -4.34
N THR A 135 7.54 -12.35 -3.94
CA THR A 135 6.47 -12.79 -4.83
C THR A 135 6.23 -11.82 -5.99
N ALA A 136 6.24 -10.52 -5.71
CA ALA A 136 5.93 -9.50 -6.72
C ALA A 136 7.11 -9.17 -7.64
N GLN A 137 8.34 -9.36 -7.18
CA GLN A 137 9.54 -8.86 -7.87
C GLN A 137 10.53 -9.96 -8.25
N GLY A 138 10.42 -11.18 -7.69
CA GLY A 138 11.36 -12.30 -7.85
C GLY A 138 12.72 -12.00 -7.25
N LEU A 139 13.39 -10.97 -7.72
CA LEU A 139 14.69 -10.47 -7.26
C LEU A 139 14.49 -9.16 -6.49
N VAL A 140 14.95 -9.10 -5.25
CA VAL A 140 14.72 -7.99 -4.33
C VAL A 140 16.00 -7.37 -3.79
N SER A 141 15.94 -6.10 -3.44
CA SER A 141 16.95 -5.40 -2.63
C SER A 141 16.30 -4.84 -1.36
N LEU A 142 17.09 -4.45 -0.37
CA LEU A 142 16.57 -3.85 0.84
C LEU A 142 15.73 -2.59 0.53
N ASP A 143 16.17 -1.78 -0.43
CA ASP A 143 15.43 -0.60 -0.88
C ASP A 143 14.14 -0.95 -1.61
N SER A 144 14.09 -2.09 -2.30
CA SER A 144 12.87 -2.51 -2.99
C SER A 144 11.82 -3.08 -2.04
N ILE A 145 12.25 -3.79 -1.01
CA ILE A 145 11.35 -4.33 0.02
C ILE A 145 10.79 -3.20 0.88
N CYS A 146 11.64 -2.27 1.32
CA CYS A 146 11.30 -1.19 2.23
C CYS A 146 11.04 0.14 1.50
N HIS A 147 10.43 0.10 0.32
CA HIS A 147 10.13 1.31 -0.43
C HIS A 147 9.17 2.21 0.36
N LEU A 148 9.60 3.47 0.59
CA LEU A 148 8.90 4.45 1.43
C LEU A 148 8.70 4.03 2.92
N ASP A 149 9.42 2.99 3.36
CA ASP A 149 9.36 2.46 4.73
C ASP A 149 10.77 2.26 5.30
N ALA A 150 11.50 3.36 5.47
CA ALA A 150 12.86 3.33 6.00
C ALA A 150 12.97 2.71 7.42
N PRO A 151 12.00 2.89 8.35
CA PRO A 151 12.05 2.28 9.66
C PRO A 151 12.13 0.74 9.63
N SER A 152 11.51 0.08 8.66
CA SER A 152 11.51 -1.38 8.54
C SER A 152 12.84 -1.97 8.08
N LYS A 153 13.78 -1.18 7.54
CA LYS A 153 15.03 -1.68 6.93
C LYS A 153 15.86 -2.53 7.87
N LYS A 154 16.00 -2.16 9.13
CA LYS A 154 16.80 -2.92 10.09
C LYS A 154 16.25 -4.33 10.29
N ALA A 155 14.97 -4.44 10.61
CA ALA A 155 14.32 -5.73 10.87
C ALA A 155 14.30 -6.62 9.61
N VAL A 156 14.07 -6.03 8.43
CA VAL A 156 14.12 -6.74 7.15
C VAL A 156 15.54 -7.23 6.85
N SER A 157 16.58 -6.42 7.08
CA SER A 157 17.98 -6.81 6.88
C SER A 157 18.38 -7.99 7.76
N GLU A 158 17.98 -7.96 9.03
CA GLU A 158 18.23 -9.06 9.98
C GLU A 158 17.50 -10.35 9.53
N LEU A 159 16.27 -10.23 9.04
CA LEU A 159 15.50 -11.36 8.51
C LEU A 159 16.15 -11.94 7.24
N ILE A 160 16.61 -11.09 6.31
CA ILE A 160 17.32 -11.52 5.11
C ILE A 160 18.58 -12.31 5.50
N ALA A 161 19.40 -11.78 6.40
CA ALA A 161 20.61 -12.47 6.88
C ALA A 161 20.29 -13.85 7.47
N ALA A 162 19.22 -13.95 8.27
CA ALA A 162 18.76 -15.21 8.83
C ALA A 162 18.30 -16.20 7.73
N ARG A 163 17.56 -15.72 6.71
CA ARG A 163 17.10 -16.57 5.60
C ARG A 163 18.24 -17.01 4.69
N VAL A 164 19.24 -16.16 4.47
CA VAL A 164 20.46 -16.53 3.72
C VAL A 164 21.22 -17.62 4.45
N LYS A 165 21.39 -17.50 5.80
CA LYS A 165 22.03 -18.54 6.62
C LYS A 165 21.29 -19.89 6.54
N ARG A 166 19.96 -19.88 6.40
CA ARG A 166 19.13 -21.08 6.22
C ARG A 166 19.03 -21.56 4.76
N LYS A 167 19.68 -20.87 3.83
CA LYS A 167 19.62 -21.15 2.38
C LYS A 167 18.21 -20.97 1.76
N GLU A 168 17.33 -20.25 2.43
CA GLU A 168 16.00 -19.87 1.92
C GLU A 168 16.10 -18.70 0.92
N LEU A 169 17.17 -17.90 1.04
CA LEU A 169 17.54 -16.85 0.09
C LEU A 169 19.01 -17.01 -0.29
N VAL A 170 19.31 -16.58 -1.50
CA VAL A 170 20.68 -16.49 -2.02
C VAL A 170 20.99 -15.06 -2.43
N PRO A 171 22.22 -14.57 -2.17
CA PRO A 171 22.68 -13.30 -2.71
C PRO A 171 22.88 -13.44 -4.23
N VAL A 172 22.48 -12.43 -4.99
CA VAL A 172 22.58 -12.39 -6.45
C VAL A 172 23.37 -11.17 -6.87
N ALA A 173 24.42 -11.38 -7.65
CA ALA A 173 25.13 -10.31 -8.31
C ALA A 173 24.33 -9.83 -9.53
N VAL A 174 24.08 -8.53 -9.62
CA VAL A 174 23.34 -7.91 -10.72
C VAL A 174 24.25 -6.91 -11.41
N GLU A 175 24.48 -7.10 -12.71
CA GLU A 175 25.26 -6.18 -13.52
C GLU A 175 24.61 -4.78 -13.50
N GLY A 176 25.41 -3.73 -13.37
CA GLY A 176 24.92 -2.35 -13.28
C GLY A 176 24.35 -1.93 -11.93
N ALA A 177 24.16 -2.84 -10.97
CA ALA A 177 23.59 -2.51 -9.66
C ALA A 177 24.54 -1.78 -8.70
N GLY A 178 25.83 -1.65 -9.06
CA GLY A 178 26.85 -1.03 -8.23
C GLY A 178 27.04 -1.76 -6.90
N LYS A 179 26.88 -1.04 -5.78
CA LYS A 179 27.00 -1.61 -4.41
C LYS A 179 25.68 -2.17 -3.86
N THR A 180 24.60 -2.12 -4.62
CA THR A 180 23.28 -2.57 -4.15
C THR A 180 23.24 -4.10 -4.13
N GLN A 181 23.07 -4.67 -2.95
CA GLN A 181 22.88 -6.11 -2.79
C GLN A 181 21.47 -6.53 -3.19
N HIS A 182 21.39 -7.67 -3.85
CA HIS A 182 20.13 -8.30 -4.25
C HIS A 182 20.05 -9.73 -3.73
N TRP A 183 18.82 -10.20 -3.54
CA TRP A 183 18.52 -11.56 -3.09
C TRP A 183 17.34 -12.13 -3.85
N ALA A 184 17.34 -13.43 -4.04
CA ALA A 184 16.23 -14.19 -4.59
C ALA A 184 16.02 -15.49 -3.82
N SER A 185 14.86 -16.12 -3.97
CA SER A 185 14.73 -17.52 -3.57
C SER A 185 15.47 -18.42 -4.58
N PRO A 186 16.06 -19.54 -4.17
CA PRO A 186 16.76 -20.44 -5.09
C PRO A 186 15.91 -20.85 -6.30
N ALA A 187 14.61 -21.10 -6.09
CA ALA A 187 13.69 -21.52 -7.14
C ALA A 187 13.52 -20.51 -8.28
N VAL A 188 13.72 -19.21 -8.02
CA VAL A 188 13.63 -18.17 -9.07
C VAL A 188 14.84 -18.18 -10.00
N LEU A 189 15.94 -18.79 -9.58
CA LEU A 189 17.18 -18.86 -10.34
C LEU A 189 17.28 -20.13 -11.20
N GLU A 190 16.35 -21.05 -11.04
CA GLU A 190 16.28 -22.22 -11.91
C GLU A 190 15.85 -21.80 -13.34
N PRO A 191 16.30 -22.52 -14.37
CA PRO A 191 15.89 -22.22 -15.74
C PRO A 191 14.36 -22.26 -15.84
N LEU A 192 13.76 -21.12 -16.18
CA LEU A 192 12.34 -21.06 -16.48
C LEU A 192 12.07 -21.61 -17.88
N ALA A 193 10.88 -22.13 -18.10
CA ALA A 193 10.38 -22.35 -19.45
C ALA A 193 10.51 -21.06 -20.28
N ALA A 194 10.70 -21.19 -21.58
CA ALA A 194 10.78 -20.04 -22.46
C ALA A 194 9.57 -19.11 -22.22
N PRO A 195 9.79 -17.78 -22.10
CA PRO A 195 8.69 -16.85 -21.91
C PRO A 195 7.68 -16.96 -23.05
N ASP A 196 6.42 -16.84 -22.73
CA ASP A 196 5.37 -16.75 -23.76
C ASP A 196 5.48 -15.39 -24.46
N GLU A 197 6.08 -15.36 -25.64
CA GLU A 197 6.29 -14.14 -26.43
C GLU A 197 4.99 -13.49 -26.90
N THR A 198 3.85 -14.16 -26.75
CA THR A 198 2.54 -13.61 -27.09
C THR A 198 1.94 -12.75 -25.97
N LEU A 199 2.49 -12.82 -24.75
CA LEU A 199 2.00 -12.07 -23.61
C LEU A 199 2.57 -10.64 -23.58
N ILE A 200 1.68 -9.67 -23.53
CA ILE A 200 2.03 -8.25 -23.32
C ILE A 200 1.55 -7.84 -21.92
N HIS A 201 2.49 -7.39 -21.09
CA HIS A 201 2.20 -6.88 -19.76
C HIS A 201 2.10 -5.35 -19.77
N ILE A 202 0.92 -4.83 -19.40
CA ILE A 202 0.71 -3.38 -19.21
C ILE A 202 0.78 -3.10 -17.70
N LEU A 203 1.89 -2.51 -17.24
CA LEU A 203 2.14 -2.25 -15.84
C LEU A 203 1.73 -0.83 -15.45
N SER A 204 1.09 -0.69 -14.28
CA SER A 204 0.83 0.61 -13.68
C SER A 204 2.15 1.27 -13.24
N PRO A 205 2.26 2.62 -13.28
CA PRO A 205 3.40 3.33 -12.65
C PRO A 205 3.57 3.03 -11.15
N PHE A 206 2.52 2.53 -10.50
CA PHE A 206 2.54 2.12 -9.07
C PHE A 206 2.80 0.62 -8.88
N ASP A 207 3.00 -0.13 -9.96
CA ASP A 207 3.37 -1.55 -9.87
C ASP A 207 4.71 -1.72 -9.12
N PRO A 208 4.87 -2.74 -8.27
CA PRO A 208 6.12 -3.01 -7.56
C PRO A 208 7.37 -3.13 -8.45
N LEU A 209 7.21 -3.50 -9.72
CA LEU A 209 8.31 -3.56 -10.68
C LEU A 209 8.71 -2.17 -11.21
N MET A 210 7.75 -1.22 -11.27
CA MET A 210 7.90 0.08 -11.91
C MET A 210 8.11 1.24 -10.95
N ILE A 211 7.49 1.21 -9.76
CA ILE A 211 7.43 2.34 -8.82
C ILE A 211 8.81 2.88 -8.43
N GLN A 212 9.81 2.02 -8.40
CA GLN A 212 11.18 2.42 -8.10
C GLN A 212 11.97 2.71 -9.38
N ARG A 213 12.13 3.99 -9.70
CA ARG A 213 12.81 4.44 -10.93
C ARG A 213 14.19 3.80 -11.13
N LYS A 214 14.98 3.68 -10.06
CA LYS A 214 16.30 3.03 -10.13
C LYS A 214 16.19 1.56 -10.52
N ARG A 215 15.17 0.86 -10.00
CA ARG A 215 14.91 -0.54 -10.35
C ARG A 215 14.41 -0.67 -11.79
N ALA A 216 13.44 0.15 -12.20
CA ALA A 216 12.96 0.17 -13.59
C ALA A 216 14.10 0.47 -14.59
N LYS A 217 14.99 1.41 -14.26
CA LYS A 217 16.16 1.69 -15.10
C LYS A 217 17.15 0.51 -15.14
N LEU A 218 17.39 -0.14 -13.99
CA LEU A 218 18.35 -1.26 -13.90
C LEU A 218 17.89 -2.50 -14.67
N PHE A 219 16.61 -2.90 -14.52
CA PHE A 219 16.12 -4.17 -15.06
C PHE A 219 15.40 -4.05 -16.40
N LEU A 220 14.88 -2.87 -16.74
CA LEU A 220 14.07 -2.66 -17.93
C LEU A 220 14.66 -1.59 -18.86
N ASP A 221 15.81 -1.02 -18.49
CA ASP A 221 16.44 0.14 -19.17
C ASP A 221 15.44 1.29 -19.42
N TYR A 222 14.45 1.43 -18.54
CA TYR A 222 13.38 2.39 -18.69
C TYR A 222 13.47 3.51 -17.65
N ALA A 223 13.68 4.74 -18.12
CA ALA A 223 13.73 5.93 -17.29
C ALA A 223 12.31 6.50 -17.12
N HIS A 224 11.54 5.95 -16.18
CA HIS A 224 10.18 6.37 -15.91
C HIS A 224 10.11 7.79 -15.32
N VAL A 225 9.29 8.65 -15.93
CA VAL A 225 8.93 9.97 -15.44
C VAL A 225 7.42 10.00 -15.17
N PHE A 226 7.05 10.29 -13.91
CA PHE A 226 5.65 10.45 -13.56
C PHE A 226 5.22 11.90 -13.79
N GLU A 227 4.63 12.16 -14.93
CA GLU A 227 4.35 13.51 -15.44
C GLU A 227 3.11 14.17 -14.83
N ALA A 228 2.30 13.45 -14.02
CA ALA A 228 1.06 14.00 -13.46
C ALA A 228 1.28 15.29 -12.63
N TYR A 229 2.48 15.48 -12.09
CA TYR A 229 2.86 16.66 -11.30
C TYR A 229 3.67 17.70 -12.10
N LEU A 230 3.96 17.42 -13.36
CA LEU A 230 4.62 18.37 -14.22
C LEU A 230 3.61 19.36 -14.82
N PRO A 231 3.95 20.65 -14.96
CA PRO A 231 3.19 21.58 -15.78
C PRO A 231 3.01 21.02 -17.19
N LYS A 232 1.87 21.33 -17.83
CA LYS A 232 1.50 20.77 -19.15
C LYS A 232 2.60 20.97 -20.22
N GLU A 233 3.30 22.08 -20.14
CA GLU A 233 4.37 22.50 -21.08
C GLU A 233 5.67 21.67 -20.90
N LYS A 234 5.79 20.94 -19.81
CA LYS A 234 6.96 20.11 -19.48
C LYS A 234 6.70 18.60 -19.60
N ARG A 235 5.51 18.23 -20.10
CA ARG A 235 5.16 16.82 -20.35
C ARG A 235 5.66 16.40 -21.73
N VAL A 236 6.19 15.20 -21.83
CA VAL A 236 6.66 14.57 -23.08
C VAL A 236 5.52 13.84 -23.76
#